data_edd9d386556d3941a039e5ff57fa6eb5
#
_entry.id   edd9d386556d3941a039e5ff57fa6eb5
#
_cell.length_a   1.000
_cell.length_b   1.000
_cell.length_c   1.000
_cell.angle_alpha   90.00
_cell.angle_beta   90.00
_cell.angle_gamma   90.00
#
_symmetry.space_group_name_H-M   'P 1'
#
loop_
_entity.id
_entity.type
_entity.pdbx_description
1 polymer ?
#
loop_
_entity_poly.entity_id
_entity_poly.type
_entity_poly.pdbx_seq_one_letter_code
_entity_poly.pdbx_strand_id
1 'polypeptide(L)'
;INVLFSFVIASFMMSCSSEIPTGDANKFSDMKSPEEDMVKRDYLPLNHPCMLHTQADINRVKSNLNRSPWAEAYAQLEASQYAQSSYTENTRALLDGYLKRMDKNNWSGKYSDYSNYTACMYDAAAAYQLALRYQLSGNTSFADAAVKLFNAWATNCKGILRMEGYTNNIPDPNLYLIPIQAHQWANAAELLRDYNGWDRDDFEKFKTWMKDTFYSVSDMFLKNHNGGQGNMHYWLNWDLAQMTSILSIGILCDDNVMINQAIVYFKNEEGRYKEAGNIKNAVPYLHQDPDSDEILGQCEESGRDQGHATLCVSLMGTFCQMAYNIGEDLFAYDNYRAVAMAEYVGKYNLIKDESFNKGTLVGDDFIYDSNSFPYTSYSNPSYTNATISTEQRGTKRPSWELFYGYCKELSLIHISE
;
A
#
# COMPACT_ATOMS: atom_id res chain seq x y z
N ILE A 1 -1.41 14.40 14.47
CA ILE A 1 -0.88 13.11 14.99
C ILE A 1 -0.60 12.18 13.81
N ASN A 2 -1.32 12.31 12.71
CA ASN A 2 -1.51 11.30 11.68
C ASN A 2 -0.32 11.00 10.74
N VAL A 3 0.81 11.62 10.89
CA VAL A 3 1.83 11.61 9.84
C VAL A 3 3.12 10.91 10.25
N LEU A 4 3.36 10.74 11.53
CA LEU A 4 4.65 10.24 12.03
C LEU A 4 4.69 8.75 12.36
N PHE A 5 3.54 8.08 12.49
CA PHE A 5 3.49 6.67 12.90
C PHE A 5 3.69 5.63 11.78
N SER A 6 3.82 6.04 10.52
CA SER A 6 4.09 5.11 9.40
C SER A 6 5.50 4.49 9.40
N PHE A 7 6.19 4.40 10.55
CA PHE A 7 7.63 4.16 10.59
C PHE A 7 8.08 2.73 10.85
N VAL A 8 7.23 1.83 11.30
CA VAL A 8 7.69 0.48 11.62
C VAL A 8 7.40 -0.48 10.47
N ILE A 9 8.26 -0.46 9.46
CA ILE A 9 8.17 -1.40 8.33
C ILE A 9 9.39 -2.32 8.29
N ALA A 10 9.83 -2.78 9.43
CA ALA A 10 10.93 -3.76 9.46
C ALA A 10 10.45 -5.23 9.56
N SER A 11 9.14 -5.50 9.62
CA SER A 11 8.64 -6.85 9.91
C SER A 11 7.80 -7.47 8.77
N PHE A 12 8.09 -7.14 7.52
CA PHE A 12 7.42 -7.75 6.36
C PHE A 12 8.13 -9.03 5.88
N MET A 13 8.57 -9.86 6.78
CA MET A 13 8.97 -11.22 6.46
C MET A 13 7.78 -12.13 6.66
N MET A 14 6.74 -12.01 5.85
CA MET A 14 5.71 -13.05 5.80
C MET A 14 5.52 -13.54 4.37
N SER A 15 5.71 -14.81 4.25
CA SER A 15 5.41 -15.66 3.13
C SER A 15 3.97 -15.42 2.64
N CYS A 16 3.79 -14.69 1.55
CA CYS A 16 2.62 -14.89 0.74
C CYS A 16 2.83 -16.21 0.01
N SER A 17 2.37 -17.32 0.58
CA SER A 17 2.22 -18.56 -0.16
C SER A 17 1.07 -18.35 -1.15
N SER A 18 1.41 -18.25 -2.43
CA SER A 18 0.44 -18.24 -3.50
C SER A 18 0.03 -19.67 -3.82
N GLU A 19 -1.12 -20.12 -3.34
CA GLU A 19 -1.80 -21.23 -4.01
C GLU A 19 -2.43 -20.65 -5.28
N ILE A 20 -1.85 -20.97 -6.44
CA ILE A 20 -2.33 -20.51 -7.75
C ILE A 20 -3.33 -21.54 -8.28
N PRO A 21 -4.62 -21.16 -8.49
CA PRO A 21 -5.56 -22.03 -9.18
C PRO A 21 -5.25 -22.10 -10.67
N THR A 22 -5.28 -23.30 -11.23
CA THR A 22 -5.11 -23.53 -12.67
C THR A 22 -6.47 -23.42 -13.38
N GLY A 23 -6.66 -22.45 -14.25
CA GLY A 23 -7.88 -22.22 -15.04
C GLY A 23 -7.61 -21.93 -16.52
N ASP A 24 -8.59 -22.16 -17.35
CA ASP A 24 -8.54 -22.23 -18.82
C ASP A 24 -8.42 -20.86 -19.52
N ALA A 25 -7.47 -20.70 -20.44
CA ALA A 25 -6.92 -19.44 -20.95
C ALA A 25 -7.68 -18.75 -22.13
N ASN A 26 -8.84 -19.24 -22.58
CA ASN A 26 -9.34 -18.89 -23.95
C ASN A 26 -10.58 -17.98 -24.05
N LYS A 27 -10.95 -17.14 -23.08
CA LYS A 27 -12.23 -16.38 -23.13
C LYS A 27 -12.17 -14.87 -23.13
N PHE A 28 -11.04 -14.20 -23.38
CA PHE A 28 -10.95 -12.72 -23.17
C PHE A 28 -10.49 -11.88 -24.38
N SER A 29 -10.76 -12.27 -25.62
CA SER A 29 -10.35 -11.47 -26.80
C SER A 29 -11.23 -10.23 -27.08
N ASP A 30 -12.37 -10.05 -26.42
CA ASP A 30 -13.38 -9.05 -26.82
C ASP A 30 -13.73 -8.00 -25.72
N MET A 31 -12.93 -7.86 -24.66
CA MET A 31 -13.20 -6.85 -23.63
C MET A 31 -12.57 -5.51 -24.00
N LYS A 32 -13.40 -4.50 -24.20
CA LYS A 32 -12.95 -3.10 -24.34
C LYS A 32 -12.19 -2.65 -23.12
N SER A 33 -11.16 -1.83 -23.31
CA SER A 33 -10.39 -1.28 -22.20
C SER A 33 -11.27 -0.38 -21.32
N PRO A 34 -11.03 -0.33 -19.99
CA PRO A 34 -11.77 0.55 -19.07
C PRO A 34 -11.66 2.05 -19.41
N GLU A 35 -10.72 2.43 -20.25
CA GLU A 35 -10.40 3.82 -20.58
C GLU A 35 -11.49 4.53 -21.39
N GLU A 36 -12.43 3.80 -22.03
CA GLU A 36 -13.36 4.41 -23.00
C GLU A 36 -14.63 5.00 -22.40
N ASP A 37 -15.05 4.62 -21.19
CA ASP A 37 -16.39 4.94 -20.67
C ASP A 37 -16.43 5.74 -19.35
N MET A 38 -15.26 6.32 -18.89
CA MET A 38 -15.21 6.94 -17.58
C MET A 38 -15.09 8.46 -17.61
N VAL A 39 -15.85 9.14 -16.75
CA VAL A 39 -15.72 10.58 -16.54
C VAL A 39 -14.34 10.88 -15.98
N LYS A 40 -13.43 11.27 -16.83
CA LYS A 40 -12.07 11.68 -16.45
C LYS A 40 -12.14 13.06 -15.81
N ARG A 41 -11.68 13.15 -14.57
CA ARG A 41 -11.49 14.44 -13.89
C ARG A 41 -10.11 15.00 -14.22
N ASP A 42 -10.03 16.31 -14.40
CA ASP A 42 -8.74 16.99 -14.45
C ASP A 42 -8.30 17.36 -13.04
N TYR A 43 -7.21 16.73 -12.59
CA TYR A 43 -6.59 16.98 -11.30
C TYR A 43 -5.47 18.01 -11.37
N LEU A 44 -5.03 18.38 -12.59
CA LEU A 44 -3.89 19.27 -12.79
C LEU A 44 -4.31 20.74 -12.85
N PRO A 45 -3.46 21.69 -12.44
CA PRO A 45 -2.16 21.48 -11.81
C PRO A 45 -2.27 21.03 -10.34
N LEU A 46 -1.30 20.21 -9.88
CA LEU A 46 -1.23 19.81 -8.49
C LEU A 46 -0.48 20.85 -7.64
N ASN A 47 -0.84 20.96 -6.37
CA ASN A 47 -0.19 21.84 -5.40
C ASN A 47 0.74 21.05 -4.48
N HIS A 48 1.94 20.75 -4.95
CA HIS A 48 2.93 19.93 -4.25
C HIS A 48 3.51 20.58 -2.97
N PRO A 49 3.85 19.79 -1.93
CA PRO A 49 3.60 18.35 -1.80
C PRO A 49 2.12 18.05 -1.53
N CYS A 50 1.58 17.03 -2.19
CA CYS A 50 0.16 16.68 -2.11
C CYS A 50 -0.12 15.16 -2.14
N MET A 51 0.83 14.34 -1.71
CA MET A 51 0.61 12.90 -1.52
C MET A 51 0.16 12.59 -0.09
N LEU A 52 0.95 11.83 0.68
CA LEU A 52 0.64 11.57 2.10
C LEU A 52 0.78 12.81 2.98
N HIS A 53 1.56 13.79 2.55
CA HIS A 53 1.87 15.00 3.30
C HIS A 53 1.64 16.23 2.43
N THR A 54 0.89 17.17 2.97
CA THR A 54 0.83 18.55 2.46
C THR A 54 1.83 19.43 3.17
N GLN A 55 2.12 20.62 2.62
CA GLN A 55 2.95 21.60 3.32
C GLN A 55 2.35 22.02 4.66
N ALA A 56 1.01 22.05 4.75
CA ALA A 56 0.31 22.36 6.00
C ALA A 56 0.57 21.28 7.06
N ASP A 57 0.57 19.99 6.66
CA ASP A 57 0.89 18.89 7.58
C ASP A 57 2.32 18.96 8.10
N ILE A 58 3.28 19.22 7.21
CA ILE A 58 4.69 19.38 7.58
C ILE A 58 4.85 20.52 8.58
N ASN A 59 4.23 21.67 8.31
CA ASN A 59 4.28 22.83 9.19
C ASN A 59 3.64 22.57 10.55
N ARG A 60 2.49 21.88 10.57
CA ARG A 60 1.79 21.46 11.80
C ARG A 60 2.67 20.54 12.64
N VAL A 61 3.29 19.55 12.05
CA VAL A 61 4.20 18.62 12.75
C VAL A 61 5.41 19.38 13.31
N LYS A 62 6.07 20.21 12.51
CA LYS A 62 7.21 21.04 12.96
C LYS A 62 6.89 21.88 14.17
N SER A 63 5.69 22.47 14.20
CA SER A 63 5.24 23.32 15.31
C SER A 63 4.97 22.55 16.61
N ASN A 64 4.88 21.21 16.54
CA ASN A 64 4.52 20.34 17.66
C ASN A 64 5.60 19.32 18.06
N LEU A 65 6.80 19.37 17.47
CA LEU A 65 7.85 18.38 17.71
C LEU A 65 8.28 18.20 19.18
N ASN A 66 8.00 19.19 20.04
CA ASN A 66 8.34 19.15 21.48
C ASN A 66 7.13 18.73 22.34
N ARG A 67 6.02 18.31 21.76
CA ARG A 67 4.79 17.93 22.48
C ARG A 67 4.45 16.48 22.22
N SER A 68 3.96 15.78 23.22
CA SER A 68 3.34 14.47 23.04
C SER A 68 2.10 14.58 22.13
N PRO A 69 1.86 13.62 21.24
CA PRO A 69 2.66 12.41 20.93
C PRO A 69 3.71 12.63 19.81
N TRP A 70 3.86 13.87 19.28
CA TRP A 70 4.81 14.14 18.18
C TRP A 70 6.27 13.97 18.61
N ALA A 71 6.59 14.35 19.87
CA ALA A 71 7.95 14.23 20.39
C ALA A 71 8.42 12.78 20.41
N GLU A 72 7.59 11.87 20.89
CA GLU A 72 7.89 10.42 20.96
C GLU A 72 7.99 9.81 19.56
N ALA A 73 7.09 10.20 18.66
CA ALA A 73 7.12 9.73 17.28
C ALA A 73 8.36 10.23 16.53
N TYR A 74 8.76 11.48 16.75
CA TYR A 74 9.97 12.03 16.15
C TYR A 74 11.23 11.37 16.73
N ALA A 75 11.27 11.10 18.04
CA ALA A 75 12.37 10.37 18.66
C ALA A 75 12.51 8.94 18.08
N GLN A 76 11.39 8.25 17.79
CA GLN A 76 11.44 6.96 17.11
C GLN A 76 12.00 7.06 15.69
N LEU A 77 11.62 8.11 14.94
CA LEU A 77 12.19 8.38 13.62
C LEU A 77 13.70 8.61 13.72
N GLU A 78 14.16 9.41 14.69
CA GLU A 78 15.57 9.69 14.90
C GLU A 78 16.36 8.44 15.27
N ALA A 79 15.78 7.53 16.03
CA ALA A 79 16.41 6.27 16.42
C ALA A 79 16.41 5.21 15.32
N SER A 80 15.63 5.39 14.26
CA SER A 80 15.52 4.41 13.16
C SER A 80 16.86 4.27 12.41
N GLN A 81 17.28 3.04 12.19
CA GLN A 81 18.47 2.75 11.37
C GLN A 81 18.32 3.21 9.91
N TYR A 82 17.10 3.30 9.42
CA TYR A 82 16.77 3.74 8.06
C TYR A 82 16.76 5.27 7.91
N ALA A 83 16.72 6.00 9.01
CA ALA A 83 16.68 7.46 9.02
C ALA A 83 18.04 8.12 9.28
N GLN A 84 19.13 7.39 9.13
CA GLN A 84 20.48 7.91 9.34
C GLN A 84 21.11 8.42 8.04
N SER A 85 21.73 9.60 8.07
CA SER A 85 22.41 10.16 6.89
C SER A 85 23.59 9.30 6.39
N SER A 86 24.05 8.37 7.22
CA SER A 86 25.07 7.36 6.88
C SER A 86 24.50 6.09 6.24
N TYR A 87 23.18 6.01 6.03
CA TYR A 87 22.55 4.84 5.40
C TYR A 87 23.12 4.63 4.00
N THR A 88 23.42 3.37 3.68
CA THR A 88 24.02 2.97 2.41
C THR A 88 23.00 2.20 1.58
N GLU A 89 22.89 2.54 0.31
CA GLU A 89 22.00 1.90 -0.65
C GLU A 89 22.34 0.41 -0.89
N ASN A 90 21.34 -0.36 -1.32
CA ASN A 90 21.45 -1.80 -1.51
C ASN A 90 21.37 -2.23 -2.99
N THR A 91 21.65 -1.36 -3.95
CA THR A 91 21.57 -1.68 -5.40
C THR A 91 22.55 -2.80 -5.82
N ARG A 92 23.60 -3.07 -5.03
CA ARG A 92 24.49 -4.23 -5.22
C ARG A 92 23.75 -5.59 -5.14
N ALA A 93 22.55 -5.62 -4.55
CA ALA A 93 21.72 -6.80 -4.51
C ALA A 93 20.97 -7.07 -5.83
N LEU A 94 21.00 -6.12 -6.77
CA LEU A 94 20.35 -6.30 -8.07
C LEU A 94 21.00 -7.44 -8.86
N LEU A 95 20.18 -8.24 -9.51
CA LEU A 95 20.62 -9.36 -10.33
C LEU A 95 20.69 -8.91 -11.79
N ASP A 96 21.93 -8.75 -12.31
CA ASP A 96 22.17 -8.19 -13.64
C ASP A 96 21.44 -6.83 -13.87
N GLY A 97 21.15 -6.11 -12.79
CA GLY A 97 20.40 -4.86 -12.80
C GLY A 97 18.89 -5.02 -12.60
N TYR A 98 18.38 -6.20 -12.25
CA TYR A 98 16.96 -6.44 -12.10
C TYR A 98 16.53 -6.76 -10.67
N LEU A 99 15.32 -6.28 -10.33
CA LEU A 99 14.58 -6.72 -9.16
C LEU A 99 13.89 -8.06 -9.43
N LYS A 100 13.87 -8.91 -8.41
CA LYS A 100 13.19 -10.18 -8.45
C LYS A 100 12.57 -10.51 -7.09
N ARG A 101 11.31 -10.95 -7.11
CA ARG A 101 10.64 -11.64 -6.03
C ARG A 101 10.18 -13.00 -6.54
N MET A 102 10.48 -14.05 -5.83
CA MET A 102 10.30 -15.41 -6.33
C MET A 102 9.59 -16.31 -5.34
N ASP A 103 8.77 -17.21 -5.89
CA ASP A 103 8.40 -18.44 -5.23
C ASP A 103 9.40 -19.55 -5.62
N LYS A 104 10.14 -20.08 -4.63
CA LYS A 104 11.17 -21.09 -4.82
C LYS A 104 10.68 -22.37 -5.49
N ASN A 105 9.38 -22.65 -5.39
CA ASN A 105 8.80 -23.92 -5.86
C ASN A 105 8.47 -23.93 -7.36
N ASN A 106 8.45 -22.76 -8.01
CA ASN A 106 7.89 -22.61 -9.35
C ASN A 106 8.88 -22.08 -10.39
N TRP A 107 10.15 -21.95 -10.06
CA TRP A 107 11.16 -21.39 -10.95
C TRP A 107 12.25 -22.41 -11.29
N SER A 108 12.62 -22.48 -12.57
CA SER A 108 13.79 -23.23 -13.04
C SER A 108 14.70 -22.32 -13.86
N GLY A 109 16.01 -22.52 -13.78
CA GLY A 109 16.99 -21.78 -14.58
C GLY A 109 17.98 -20.96 -13.76
N LYS A 110 18.70 -20.05 -14.43
CA LYS A 110 19.83 -19.28 -13.87
C LYS A 110 19.50 -18.52 -12.57
N TYR A 111 18.23 -18.18 -12.35
CA TYR A 111 17.79 -17.32 -11.25
C TYR A 111 16.88 -18.03 -10.25
N SER A 112 16.83 -19.37 -10.26
CA SER A 112 15.89 -20.19 -9.49
C SER A 112 15.88 -19.92 -8.00
N ASP A 113 17.02 -19.55 -7.40
CA ASP A 113 17.18 -19.40 -5.95
C ASP A 113 17.36 -17.94 -5.49
N TYR A 114 17.06 -16.98 -6.35
CA TYR A 114 17.38 -15.59 -6.07
C TYR A 114 16.15 -14.70 -5.88
N SER A 115 16.12 -13.99 -4.77
CA SER A 115 15.11 -12.97 -4.47
C SER A 115 15.78 -11.79 -3.80
N ASN A 116 15.63 -10.58 -4.35
CA ASN A 116 16.30 -9.37 -3.88
C ASN A 116 15.36 -8.19 -3.63
N TYR A 117 14.06 -8.39 -3.78
CA TYR A 117 13.08 -7.32 -3.65
C TYR A 117 13.13 -6.61 -2.29
N THR A 118 13.57 -7.30 -1.23
CA THR A 118 13.73 -6.72 0.12
C THR A 118 14.76 -5.61 0.17
N ALA A 119 15.80 -5.64 -0.68
CA ALA A 119 16.75 -4.55 -0.80
C ALA A 119 16.07 -3.25 -1.24
N CYS A 120 15.17 -3.32 -2.23
CA CYS A 120 14.36 -2.20 -2.67
C CYS A 120 13.39 -1.71 -1.58
N MET A 121 12.81 -2.63 -0.81
CA MET A 121 11.93 -2.30 0.31
C MET A 121 12.65 -1.49 1.39
N TYR A 122 13.82 -1.94 1.80
CA TYR A 122 14.62 -1.24 2.82
C TYR A 122 15.07 0.13 2.35
N ASP A 123 15.49 0.25 1.09
CA ASP A 123 15.92 1.53 0.55
C ASP A 123 14.75 2.50 0.33
N ALA A 124 13.56 2.00 -0.04
CA ALA A 124 12.33 2.81 -0.09
C ALA A 124 11.97 3.38 1.29
N ALA A 125 12.02 2.52 2.32
CA ALA A 125 11.76 2.94 3.69
C ALA A 125 12.81 3.95 4.18
N ALA A 126 14.09 3.76 3.83
CA ALA A 126 15.16 4.69 4.17
C ALA A 126 14.97 6.03 3.46
N ALA A 127 14.71 6.03 2.15
CA ALA A 127 14.47 7.24 1.38
C ALA A 127 13.33 8.09 1.98
N TYR A 128 12.22 7.43 2.33
CA TYR A 128 11.06 8.11 2.92
C TYR A 128 11.36 8.69 4.31
N GLN A 129 12.01 7.92 5.19
CA GLN A 129 12.38 8.39 6.51
C GLN A 129 13.42 9.52 6.48
N LEU A 130 14.39 9.45 5.58
CA LEU A 130 15.37 10.51 5.36
C LEU A 130 14.73 11.79 4.84
N ALA A 131 13.82 11.68 3.86
CA ALA A 131 13.07 12.82 3.35
C ALA A 131 12.24 13.50 4.45
N LEU A 132 11.57 12.72 5.30
CA LEU A 132 10.85 13.26 6.46
C LEU A 132 11.78 13.93 7.48
N ARG A 133 12.92 13.34 7.79
CA ARG A 133 13.90 13.97 8.68
C ARG A 133 14.39 15.31 8.13
N TYR A 134 14.64 15.39 6.83
CA TYR A 134 14.97 16.65 6.20
C TYR A 134 13.85 17.67 6.35
N GLN A 135 12.63 17.31 6.01
CA GLN A 135 11.48 18.20 6.10
C GLN A 135 11.26 18.73 7.52
N LEU A 136 11.47 17.91 8.53
CA LEU A 136 11.23 18.28 9.93
C LEU A 136 12.39 19.05 10.56
N SER A 137 13.66 18.70 10.25
CA SER A 137 14.84 19.28 10.86
C SER A 137 15.48 20.40 10.04
N GLY A 138 15.27 20.42 8.73
CA GLY A 138 16.01 21.29 7.79
C GLY A 138 17.46 20.86 7.54
N ASN A 139 17.93 19.74 8.10
CA ASN A 139 19.30 19.27 7.92
C ASN A 139 19.47 18.59 6.55
N THR A 140 20.21 19.24 5.67
CA THR A 140 20.42 18.80 4.29
C THR A 140 21.14 17.45 4.16
N SER A 141 21.90 17.01 5.17
CA SER A 141 22.56 15.70 5.13
C SER A 141 21.59 14.54 4.95
N PHE A 142 20.34 14.69 5.42
CA PHE A 142 19.29 13.69 5.23
C PHE A 142 18.73 13.74 3.80
N ALA A 143 18.52 14.93 3.25
CA ALA A 143 18.10 15.09 1.85
C ALA A 143 19.17 14.53 0.89
N ASP A 144 20.44 14.87 1.11
CA ASP A 144 21.56 14.36 0.30
C ASP A 144 21.64 12.84 0.35
N ALA A 145 21.41 12.23 1.52
CA ALA A 145 21.38 10.78 1.64
C ALA A 145 20.21 10.15 0.87
N ALA A 146 19.01 10.74 0.93
CA ALA A 146 17.86 10.27 0.16
C ALA A 146 18.08 10.41 -1.35
N VAL A 147 18.64 11.54 -1.81
CA VAL A 147 18.98 11.77 -3.23
C VAL A 147 19.99 10.73 -3.75
N LYS A 148 20.97 10.33 -2.93
CA LYS A 148 21.88 9.23 -3.30
C LYS A 148 21.14 7.92 -3.54
N LEU A 149 20.11 7.60 -2.72
CA LEU A 149 19.28 6.41 -2.92
C LEU A 149 18.53 6.51 -4.25
N PHE A 150 17.83 7.62 -4.51
CA PHE A 150 17.10 7.83 -5.76
C PHE A 150 17.97 7.66 -6.99
N ASN A 151 19.12 8.35 -7.01
CA ASN A 151 20.03 8.33 -8.14
C ASN A 151 20.67 6.94 -8.34
N ALA A 152 21.01 6.24 -7.25
CA ALA A 152 21.57 4.89 -7.32
C ALA A 152 20.54 3.91 -7.93
N TRP A 153 19.29 3.92 -7.46
CA TRP A 153 18.26 3.03 -8.01
C TRP A 153 17.88 3.37 -9.44
N ALA A 154 17.68 4.65 -9.77
CA ALA A 154 17.39 5.08 -11.14
C ALA A 154 18.53 4.81 -12.14
N THR A 155 19.78 4.65 -11.64
CA THR A 155 20.94 4.34 -12.47
C THR A 155 21.18 2.85 -12.62
N ASN A 156 21.03 2.08 -11.55
CA ASN A 156 21.45 0.69 -11.51
C ASN A 156 20.31 -0.30 -11.77
N CYS A 157 19.07 0.07 -11.45
CA CYS A 157 17.92 -0.80 -11.62
C CYS A 157 17.27 -0.65 -13.00
N LYS A 158 17.33 -1.71 -13.79
CA LYS A 158 16.76 -1.78 -15.14
C LYS A 158 15.27 -2.13 -15.13
N GLY A 159 14.71 -2.50 -13.98
CA GLY A 159 13.32 -2.89 -13.83
C GLY A 159 13.12 -4.18 -13.04
N ILE A 160 11.93 -4.75 -13.18
CA ILE A 160 11.52 -6.02 -12.55
C ILE A 160 11.69 -7.15 -13.56
N LEU A 161 12.34 -8.23 -13.16
CA LEU A 161 12.52 -9.41 -14.01
C LEU A 161 11.19 -10.13 -14.22
N ARG A 162 10.74 -10.24 -15.47
CA ARG A 162 9.36 -10.63 -15.80
C ARG A 162 9.20 -12.09 -16.24
N MET A 163 10.18 -12.71 -16.91
CA MET A 163 9.88 -13.87 -17.73
C MET A 163 10.92 -14.99 -17.80
N GLU A 164 12.13 -14.85 -17.30
CA GLU A 164 13.13 -15.90 -17.50
C GLU A 164 12.88 -17.11 -16.58
N GLY A 165 12.56 -18.24 -17.18
CA GLY A 165 12.54 -19.56 -16.53
C GLY A 165 11.18 -20.05 -16.03
N TYR A 166 10.09 -19.33 -16.33
CA TYR A 166 8.76 -19.80 -15.97
C TYR A 166 8.16 -20.72 -17.06
N THR A 167 7.55 -21.82 -16.64
CA THR A 167 6.87 -22.73 -17.56
C THR A 167 5.60 -22.10 -18.12
N ASN A 168 5.36 -22.23 -19.43
CA ASN A 168 4.15 -21.80 -20.14
C ASN A 168 4.04 -20.29 -20.48
N ASN A 169 5.13 -19.53 -20.54
CA ASN A 169 5.11 -18.09 -20.89
C ASN A 169 4.26 -17.21 -19.97
N ILE A 170 3.90 -17.67 -18.79
CA ILE A 170 3.18 -16.87 -17.79
C ILE A 170 4.22 -16.32 -16.81
N PRO A 171 4.20 -15.00 -16.53
CA PRO A 171 5.09 -14.41 -15.53
C PRO A 171 4.88 -15.02 -14.14
N ASP A 172 5.94 -15.12 -13.34
CA ASP A 172 5.81 -15.43 -11.92
C ASP A 172 4.94 -14.34 -11.25
N PRO A 173 3.76 -14.68 -10.71
CA PRO A 173 2.86 -13.67 -10.14
C PRO A 173 3.50 -12.89 -8.99
N ASN A 174 4.50 -13.43 -8.31
CA ASN A 174 5.19 -12.73 -7.23
C ASN A 174 5.85 -11.41 -7.65
N LEU A 175 6.13 -11.22 -8.94
CA LEU A 175 6.65 -9.95 -9.46
C LEU A 175 5.68 -8.77 -9.18
N TYR A 176 4.37 -9.03 -9.20
CA TYR A 176 3.34 -8.00 -8.97
C TYR A 176 3.28 -7.49 -7.53
N LEU A 177 3.94 -8.15 -6.57
CA LEU A 177 4.05 -7.64 -5.20
C LEU A 177 5.28 -6.75 -4.98
N ILE A 178 6.16 -6.60 -5.97
CA ILE A 178 7.30 -5.69 -5.88
C ILE A 178 6.84 -4.21 -5.84
N PRO A 179 5.84 -3.76 -6.63
CA PRO A 179 5.35 -2.38 -6.58
C PRO A 179 4.70 -1.93 -5.27
N ILE A 180 4.46 -2.83 -4.30
CA ILE A 180 3.88 -2.46 -3.01
C ILE A 180 4.65 -1.35 -2.27
N GLN A 181 5.95 -1.20 -2.54
CA GLN A 181 6.78 -0.12 -1.98
C GLN A 181 6.89 1.11 -2.88
N ALA A 182 6.31 1.10 -4.08
CA ALA A 182 6.43 2.22 -5.02
C ALA A 182 5.91 3.54 -4.41
N HIS A 183 4.82 3.48 -3.61
CA HIS A 183 4.28 4.66 -2.94
C HIS A 183 5.26 5.29 -1.95
N GLN A 184 6.12 4.51 -1.30
CA GLN A 184 7.14 5.06 -0.38
C GLN A 184 8.22 5.81 -1.16
N TRP A 185 8.71 5.24 -2.27
CA TRP A 185 9.62 5.92 -3.19
C TRP A 185 9.05 7.23 -3.72
N ALA A 186 7.79 7.20 -4.19
CA ALA A 186 7.13 8.37 -4.74
C ALA A 186 6.92 9.46 -3.67
N ASN A 187 6.44 9.10 -2.47
CA ASN A 187 6.27 10.06 -1.37
C ASN A 187 7.60 10.65 -0.88
N ALA A 188 8.67 9.85 -0.86
CA ALA A 188 10.00 10.35 -0.52
C ALA A 188 10.51 11.38 -1.54
N ALA A 189 10.36 11.08 -2.83
CA ALA A 189 10.73 11.97 -3.92
C ALA A 189 9.89 13.25 -3.95
N GLU A 190 8.60 13.13 -3.66
CA GLU A 190 7.68 14.26 -3.53
C GLU A 190 8.13 15.26 -2.46
N LEU A 191 8.53 14.77 -1.29
CA LEU A 191 9.04 15.60 -0.20
C LEU A 191 10.36 16.32 -0.54
N LEU A 192 11.09 15.84 -1.54
CA LEU A 192 12.35 16.42 -1.99
C LEU A 192 12.26 17.05 -3.39
N ARG A 193 11.05 17.18 -3.95
CA ARG A 193 10.79 17.73 -5.30
C ARG A 193 11.51 19.06 -5.55
N ASP A 194 11.50 19.94 -4.57
CA ASP A 194 12.07 21.29 -4.67
C ASP A 194 13.42 21.42 -3.92
N TYR A 195 14.04 20.30 -3.56
CA TYR A 195 15.34 20.34 -2.91
C TYR A 195 16.45 20.72 -3.92
N ASN A 196 17.09 21.86 -3.71
CA ASN A 196 18.11 22.38 -4.62
C ASN A 196 19.36 21.49 -4.76
N GLY A 197 19.59 20.56 -3.83
CA GLY A 197 20.67 19.58 -3.89
C GLY A 197 20.37 18.36 -4.78
N TRP A 198 19.17 18.27 -5.35
CA TRP A 198 18.81 17.23 -6.31
C TRP A 198 18.76 17.82 -7.72
N ASP A 199 19.69 17.36 -8.59
CA ASP A 199 19.74 17.77 -9.98
C ASP A 199 18.41 17.47 -10.69
N ARG A 200 17.92 18.40 -11.51
CA ARG A 200 16.62 18.27 -12.18
C ARG A 200 16.59 17.15 -13.20
N ASP A 201 17.69 16.89 -13.89
CA ASP A 201 17.78 15.79 -14.86
C ASP A 201 17.78 14.44 -14.12
N ASP A 202 18.42 14.36 -12.95
CA ASP A 202 18.37 13.18 -12.09
C ASP A 202 16.97 12.94 -11.52
N PHE A 203 16.23 13.99 -11.15
CA PHE A 203 14.82 13.88 -10.72
C PHE A 203 13.94 13.35 -11.87
N GLU A 204 14.09 13.88 -13.09
CA GLU A 204 13.35 13.37 -14.25
C GLU A 204 13.72 11.92 -14.60
N LYS A 205 14.98 11.56 -14.48
CA LYS A 205 15.45 10.18 -14.62
C LYS A 205 14.82 9.26 -13.57
N PHE A 206 14.69 9.73 -12.32
CA PHE A 206 14.01 8.96 -11.26
C PHE A 206 12.52 8.77 -11.57
N LYS A 207 11.80 9.81 -12.02
CA LYS A 207 10.40 9.67 -12.44
C LYS A 207 10.24 8.66 -13.58
N THR A 208 11.14 8.68 -14.55
CA THR A 208 11.17 7.70 -15.66
C THR A 208 11.37 6.29 -15.11
N TRP A 209 12.34 6.10 -14.21
CA TRP A 209 12.58 4.82 -13.55
C TRP A 209 11.36 4.31 -12.79
N MET A 210 10.64 5.16 -12.08
CA MET A 210 9.40 4.82 -11.38
C MET A 210 8.32 4.31 -12.35
N LYS A 211 8.15 4.99 -13.50
CA LYS A 211 7.22 4.56 -14.54
C LYS A 211 7.61 3.22 -15.17
N ASP A 212 8.85 3.09 -15.59
CA ASP A 212 9.33 1.91 -16.31
C ASP A 212 9.39 0.67 -15.42
N THR A 213 9.70 0.85 -14.13
CA THR A 213 9.88 -0.25 -13.19
C THR A 213 8.57 -0.66 -12.53
N PHE A 214 7.85 0.29 -11.91
CA PHE A 214 6.70 -0.02 -11.06
C PHE A 214 5.37 0.17 -11.77
N TYR A 215 5.14 1.33 -12.39
CA TYR A 215 3.87 1.58 -13.08
C TYR A 215 3.62 0.55 -14.18
N SER A 216 4.60 0.22 -14.99
CA SER A 216 4.45 -0.76 -16.06
C SER A 216 3.99 -2.15 -15.58
N VAL A 217 4.39 -2.55 -14.38
CA VAL A 217 3.99 -3.82 -13.76
C VAL A 217 2.61 -3.68 -13.13
N SER A 218 2.36 -2.57 -12.44
CA SER A 218 1.07 -2.30 -11.82
C SER A 218 -0.05 -2.19 -12.84
N ASP A 219 0.18 -1.47 -13.94
CA ASP A 219 -0.75 -1.33 -15.05
C ASP A 219 -1.08 -2.68 -15.71
N MET A 220 -0.04 -3.50 -15.96
CA MET A 220 -0.22 -4.84 -16.52
C MET A 220 -1.06 -5.72 -15.58
N PHE A 221 -0.86 -5.64 -14.27
CA PHE A 221 -1.64 -6.41 -13.30
C PHE A 221 -3.10 -5.96 -13.28
N LEU A 222 -3.37 -4.66 -13.12
CA LEU A 222 -4.75 -4.16 -13.05
C LEU A 222 -5.54 -4.39 -14.34
N LYS A 223 -4.88 -4.45 -15.49
CA LYS A 223 -5.54 -4.74 -16.78
C LYS A 223 -5.94 -6.21 -16.95
N ASN A 224 -5.18 -7.14 -16.41
CA ASN A 224 -5.39 -8.55 -16.77
C ASN A 224 -5.07 -9.58 -15.68
N HIS A 225 -4.77 -9.17 -14.45
CA HIS A 225 -4.48 -10.09 -13.35
C HIS A 225 -3.63 -11.31 -13.79
N ASN A 226 -2.41 -11.05 -14.29
CA ASN A 226 -1.47 -12.07 -14.75
C ASN A 226 -1.91 -12.86 -16.00
N GLY A 227 -2.31 -12.15 -17.05
CA GLY A 227 -2.49 -12.72 -18.38
C GLY A 227 -3.92 -13.09 -18.71
N GLY A 228 -4.91 -12.47 -18.05
CA GLY A 228 -6.30 -12.66 -18.41
C GLY A 228 -6.79 -14.10 -18.23
N GLN A 229 -6.16 -14.87 -17.34
CA GLN A 229 -6.59 -16.21 -17.00
C GLN A 229 -7.90 -16.12 -16.20
N GLY A 230 -8.92 -16.09 -16.88
CA GLY A 230 -10.29 -15.68 -16.72
C GLY A 230 -11.06 -16.05 -15.49
N ASN A 231 -10.53 -16.68 -14.51
CA ASN A 231 -11.15 -16.95 -13.21
C ASN A 231 -10.14 -16.85 -12.07
N MET A 232 -8.97 -16.30 -12.33
CA MET A 232 -8.00 -16.10 -11.26
C MET A 232 -8.45 -14.95 -10.37
N HIS A 233 -8.75 -15.30 -9.14
CA HIS A 233 -8.95 -14.33 -8.10
C HIS A 233 -7.60 -13.99 -7.46
N TYR A 234 -7.32 -12.71 -7.33
CA TYR A 234 -6.26 -12.19 -6.49
C TYR A 234 -6.88 -11.54 -5.27
N TRP A 235 -6.24 -11.71 -4.12
CA TRP A 235 -6.67 -11.12 -2.88
C TRP A 235 -6.53 -9.59 -2.90
N LEU A 236 -7.38 -8.90 -2.16
CA LEU A 236 -7.47 -7.43 -2.12
C LEU A 236 -6.11 -6.72 -1.98
N ASN A 237 -5.21 -7.25 -1.17
CA ASN A 237 -3.90 -6.64 -0.96
C ASN A 237 -3.08 -6.49 -2.26
N TRP A 238 -3.28 -7.36 -3.24
CA TRP A 238 -2.59 -7.28 -4.53
C TRP A 238 -3.08 -6.07 -5.34
N ASP A 239 -4.39 -5.91 -5.45
CA ASP A 239 -5.00 -4.79 -6.17
C ASP A 239 -4.65 -3.46 -5.50
N LEU A 240 -4.79 -3.38 -4.17
CA LEU A 240 -4.44 -2.18 -3.41
C LEU A 240 -2.97 -1.79 -3.56
N ALA A 241 -2.05 -2.76 -3.61
CA ALA A 241 -0.64 -2.50 -3.85
C ALA A 241 -0.42 -1.80 -5.20
N GLN A 242 -1.09 -2.28 -6.26
CA GLN A 242 -0.97 -1.70 -7.61
C GLN A 242 -1.67 -0.34 -7.71
N MET A 243 -2.87 -0.21 -7.17
CA MET A 243 -3.61 1.06 -7.16
C MET A 243 -2.81 2.16 -6.45
N THR A 244 -2.27 1.84 -5.28
CA THR A 244 -1.45 2.77 -4.48
C THR A 244 -0.16 3.15 -5.21
N SER A 245 0.47 2.18 -5.91
CA SER A 245 1.61 2.41 -6.79
C SER A 245 1.27 3.38 -7.92
N ILE A 246 0.21 3.10 -8.68
CA ILE A 246 -0.20 3.92 -9.84
C ILE A 246 -0.54 5.35 -9.40
N LEU A 247 -1.35 5.52 -8.35
CA LEU A 247 -1.75 6.84 -7.88
C LEU A 247 -0.53 7.66 -7.44
N SER A 248 0.37 7.09 -6.66
CA SER A 248 1.55 7.79 -6.17
C SER A 248 2.50 8.21 -7.30
N ILE A 249 2.70 7.35 -8.31
CA ILE A 249 3.53 7.67 -9.48
C ILE A 249 2.83 8.72 -10.36
N GLY A 250 1.51 8.62 -10.51
CA GLY A 250 0.70 9.61 -11.24
C GLY A 250 0.83 11.01 -10.64
N ILE A 251 0.73 11.13 -9.31
CA ILE A 251 0.92 12.39 -8.59
C ILE A 251 2.37 12.88 -8.74
N LEU A 252 3.37 12.03 -8.51
CA LEU A 252 4.79 12.40 -8.63
C LEU A 252 5.12 12.97 -10.02
N CYS A 253 4.51 12.40 -11.07
CA CYS A 253 4.79 12.73 -12.46
C CYS A 253 3.86 13.79 -13.05
N ASP A 254 2.89 14.33 -12.31
CA ASP A 254 1.82 15.19 -12.82
C ASP A 254 1.08 14.54 -14.01
N ASP A 255 0.78 13.24 -13.88
CA ASP A 255 0.19 12.42 -14.94
C ASP A 255 -1.29 12.16 -14.66
N ASN A 256 -2.16 12.98 -15.25
CA ASN A 256 -3.61 12.92 -15.05
C ASN A 256 -4.21 11.57 -15.49
N VAL A 257 -3.60 10.89 -16.46
CA VAL A 257 -4.08 9.59 -16.93
C VAL A 257 -3.87 8.52 -15.87
N MET A 258 -2.68 8.47 -15.26
CA MET A 258 -2.39 7.53 -14.18
C MET A 258 -3.25 7.81 -12.93
N ILE A 259 -3.45 9.09 -12.57
CA ILE A 259 -4.30 9.46 -11.43
C ILE A 259 -5.72 8.95 -11.66
N ASN A 260 -6.31 9.27 -12.84
CA ASN A 260 -7.65 8.80 -13.17
C ASN A 260 -7.74 7.27 -13.21
N GLN A 261 -6.74 6.58 -13.76
CA GLN A 261 -6.72 5.12 -13.82
C GLN A 261 -6.92 4.50 -12.42
N ALA A 262 -6.16 4.97 -11.43
CA ALA A 262 -6.24 4.44 -10.07
C ALA A 262 -7.58 4.77 -9.39
N ILE A 263 -8.06 6.01 -9.50
CA ILE A 263 -9.29 6.46 -8.86
C ILE A 263 -10.51 5.77 -9.47
N VAL A 264 -10.51 5.65 -10.76
CA VAL A 264 -11.59 4.99 -11.47
C VAL A 264 -11.64 3.50 -11.15
N TYR A 265 -10.50 2.81 -11.09
CA TYR A 265 -10.43 1.41 -10.65
C TYR A 265 -11.05 1.21 -9.27
N PHE A 266 -10.77 2.11 -8.34
CA PHE A 266 -11.39 2.10 -7.01
C PHE A 266 -12.92 2.27 -7.05
N LYS A 267 -13.41 3.18 -7.91
CA LYS A 267 -14.84 3.54 -7.99
C LYS A 267 -15.67 2.64 -8.91
N ASN A 268 -15.07 1.74 -9.65
CA ASN A 268 -15.74 0.98 -10.70
C ASN A 268 -17.09 0.40 -10.24
N GLU A 269 -18.18 1.11 -10.55
CA GLU A 269 -19.55 0.76 -10.07
C GLU A 269 -20.17 -0.37 -10.87
N GLU A 270 -19.71 -0.62 -12.09
CA GLU A 270 -20.37 -1.54 -13.01
C GLU A 270 -20.02 -3.01 -12.79
N GLY A 271 -19.06 -3.30 -11.88
CA GLY A 271 -18.65 -4.68 -11.59
C GLY A 271 -18.15 -5.43 -12.84
N ARG A 272 -17.64 -4.68 -13.82
CA ARG A 272 -17.11 -5.22 -15.09
C ARG A 272 -16.02 -6.23 -14.85
N TYR A 273 -15.29 -6.04 -13.77
CA TYR A 273 -14.16 -6.84 -13.40
C TYR A 273 -14.45 -7.41 -12.02
N LYS A 274 -14.16 -8.66 -11.80
CA LYS A 274 -14.16 -9.28 -10.46
C LYS A 274 -12.92 -8.83 -9.67
N GLU A 275 -12.68 -7.53 -9.69
CA GLU A 275 -11.50 -6.87 -9.17
C GLU A 275 -11.67 -6.68 -7.68
N ALA A 276 -10.80 -7.27 -6.91
CA ALA A 276 -10.82 -7.14 -5.45
C ALA A 276 -10.58 -5.69 -4.99
N GLY A 277 -9.85 -4.87 -5.77
CA GLY A 277 -9.54 -3.48 -5.44
C GLY A 277 -10.67 -2.48 -5.64
N ASN A 278 -11.76 -2.84 -6.33
CA ASN A 278 -12.97 -2.04 -6.33
C ASN A 278 -13.55 -1.98 -4.92
N ILE A 279 -13.98 -0.82 -4.46
CA ILE A 279 -14.40 -0.65 -3.06
C ILE A 279 -15.55 -1.58 -2.65
N LYS A 280 -16.48 -1.90 -3.55
CA LYS A 280 -17.60 -2.81 -3.26
C LYS A 280 -17.16 -4.28 -3.18
N ASN A 281 -16.11 -4.64 -3.91
CA ASN A 281 -15.49 -5.96 -3.82
C ASN A 281 -14.51 -6.06 -2.66
N ALA A 282 -13.79 -4.99 -2.39
CA ALA A 282 -12.89 -4.87 -1.23
C ALA A 282 -13.64 -5.02 0.10
N VAL A 283 -14.88 -4.52 0.12
CA VAL A 283 -15.78 -4.53 1.28
C VAL A 283 -17.14 -5.12 0.85
N PRO A 284 -17.22 -6.43 0.61
CA PRO A 284 -18.39 -7.04 -0.01
C PRO A 284 -19.64 -7.03 0.89
N TYR A 285 -19.45 -7.01 2.20
CA TYR A 285 -20.56 -7.07 3.16
C TYR A 285 -20.48 -5.93 4.17
N LEU A 286 -21.65 -5.36 4.46
CA LEU A 286 -21.86 -4.38 5.52
C LEU A 286 -22.68 -5.02 6.63
N HIS A 287 -22.22 -4.90 7.85
CA HIS A 287 -22.85 -5.43 9.05
C HIS A 287 -23.26 -4.31 9.97
N GLN A 288 -24.41 -4.45 10.63
CA GLN A 288 -24.73 -3.63 11.79
C GLN A 288 -23.78 -3.96 12.92
N ASP A 289 -23.17 -2.96 13.53
CA ASP A 289 -22.38 -3.17 14.74
C ASP A 289 -23.28 -3.69 15.86
N PRO A 290 -22.89 -4.79 16.55
CA PRO A 290 -23.70 -5.32 17.65
C PRO A 290 -23.77 -4.39 18.87
N ASP A 291 -22.85 -3.43 19.01
CA ASP A 291 -22.74 -2.56 20.18
C ASP A 291 -23.15 -1.11 19.91
N SER A 292 -23.42 -0.75 18.66
CA SER A 292 -23.77 0.61 18.26
C SER A 292 -24.65 0.65 17.00
N ASP A 293 -25.06 1.85 16.60
CA ASP A 293 -25.80 2.05 15.33
C ASP A 293 -24.87 2.19 14.12
N GLU A 294 -23.58 1.94 14.28
CA GLU A 294 -22.59 2.07 13.23
C GLU A 294 -22.60 0.89 12.26
N ILE A 295 -22.04 1.10 11.08
CA ILE A 295 -21.88 0.07 10.05
C ILE A 295 -20.44 -0.37 9.97
N LEU A 296 -20.22 -1.67 10.12
CA LEU A 296 -18.94 -2.33 9.97
C LEU A 296 -18.80 -2.92 8.57
N GLY A 297 -17.72 -2.61 7.86
CA GLY A 297 -17.44 -3.11 6.52
C GLY A 297 -16.51 -4.31 6.52
N GLN A 298 -17.01 -5.50 6.24
CA GLN A 298 -16.19 -6.71 6.19
C GLN A 298 -15.14 -6.63 5.08
N CYS A 299 -13.86 -6.61 5.45
CA CYS A 299 -12.76 -6.69 4.50
C CYS A 299 -12.76 -8.07 3.80
N GLU A 300 -12.53 -8.07 2.50
CA GLU A 300 -12.45 -9.29 1.68
C GLU A 300 -11.43 -10.30 2.24
N GLU A 301 -10.32 -9.82 2.79
CA GLU A 301 -9.26 -10.66 3.38
C GLU A 301 -9.57 -11.19 4.80
N SER A 302 -10.70 -10.80 5.40
CA SER A 302 -10.99 -11.14 6.81
C SER A 302 -11.11 -12.64 7.07
N GLY A 303 -11.49 -13.43 6.08
CA GLY A 303 -11.52 -14.90 6.17
C GLY A 303 -10.18 -15.57 5.86
N ARG A 304 -9.20 -14.85 5.29
CA ARG A 304 -7.88 -15.38 4.97
C ARG A 304 -6.96 -15.34 6.18
N ASP A 305 -6.58 -14.15 6.62
CA ASP A 305 -5.84 -13.89 7.86
C ASP A 305 -5.87 -12.41 8.22
N GLN A 306 -5.60 -12.09 9.49
CA GLN A 306 -5.65 -10.71 9.98
C GLN A 306 -4.39 -9.90 9.65
N GLY A 307 -3.28 -10.56 9.33
CA GLY A 307 -2.07 -9.89 8.84
C GLY A 307 -2.31 -9.24 7.47
N HIS A 308 -3.04 -9.91 6.56
CA HIS A 308 -3.43 -9.34 5.28
C HIS A 308 -4.61 -8.36 5.42
N ALA A 309 -5.59 -8.63 6.27
CA ALA A 309 -6.68 -7.69 6.52
C ALA A 309 -6.16 -6.33 7.03
N THR A 310 -5.25 -6.33 8.00
CA THR A 310 -4.61 -5.09 8.50
C THR A 310 -3.70 -4.44 7.45
N LEU A 311 -3.07 -5.22 6.56
CA LEU A 311 -2.32 -4.68 5.41
C LEU A 311 -3.25 -3.94 4.45
N CYS A 312 -4.43 -4.50 4.18
CA CYS A 312 -5.41 -3.85 3.32
C CYS A 312 -5.89 -2.52 3.92
N VAL A 313 -6.12 -2.44 5.22
CA VAL A 313 -6.41 -1.16 5.90
C VAL A 313 -5.28 -0.16 5.69
N SER A 314 -4.02 -0.59 5.82
CA SER A 314 -2.86 0.28 5.61
C SER A 314 -2.78 0.83 4.20
N LEU A 315 -2.92 -0.02 3.21
CA LEU A 315 -2.87 0.39 1.80
C LEU A 315 -4.09 1.25 1.41
N MET A 316 -5.27 0.89 1.90
CA MET A 316 -6.51 1.64 1.67
C MET A 316 -6.41 3.06 2.26
N GLY A 317 -5.97 3.19 3.50
CA GLY A 317 -5.76 4.50 4.14
C GLY A 317 -4.72 5.34 3.38
N THR A 318 -3.61 4.73 2.96
CA THR A 318 -2.59 5.40 2.14
C THR A 318 -3.16 5.88 0.81
N PHE A 319 -3.91 5.03 0.12
CA PHE A 319 -4.55 5.36 -1.15
C PHE A 319 -5.57 6.51 -1.00
N CYS A 320 -6.49 6.38 -0.05
CA CYS A 320 -7.52 7.40 0.21
C CYS A 320 -6.90 8.74 0.65
N GLN A 321 -5.84 8.73 1.47
CA GLN A 321 -5.17 9.95 1.90
C GLN A 321 -4.51 10.69 0.73
N MET A 322 -3.83 9.97 -0.17
CA MET A 322 -3.24 10.59 -1.35
C MET A 322 -4.31 11.16 -2.29
N ALA A 323 -5.42 10.45 -2.47
CA ALA A 323 -6.55 10.94 -3.24
C ALA A 323 -7.20 12.19 -2.59
N TYR A 324 -7.39 12.18 -1.27
CA TYR A 324 -7.94 13.31 -0.52
C TYR A 324 -7.11 14.58 -0.70
N ASN A 325 -5.79 14.47 -0.64
CA ASN A 325 -4.88 15.59 -0.76
C ASN A 325 -4.84 16.22 -2.17
N ILE A 326 -5.30 15.50 -3.19
CA ILE A 326 -5.50 16.04 -4.55
C ILE A 326 -6.97 16.43 -4.82
N GLY A 327 -7.82 16.45 -3.80
CA GLY A 327 -9.20 16.90 -3.88
C GLY A 327 -10.21 15.82 -4.29
N GLU A 328 -9.87 14.54 -4.09
CA GLU A 328 -10.77 13.41 -4.33
C GLU A 328 -11.04 12.65 -3.02
N ASP A 329 -12.19 12.88 -2.40
CA ASP A 329 -12.53 12.28 -1.12
C ASP A 329 -13.03 10.83 -1.27
N LEU A 330 -12.09 9.90 -1.29
CA LEU A 330 -12.39 8.46 -1.36
C LEU A 330 -12.70 7.85 0.01
N PHE A 331 -12.42 8.51 1.10
CA PHE A 331 -12.88 8.08 2.42
C PHE A 331 -14.40 8.15 2.53
N ALA A 332 -15.00 9.24 2.02
CA ALA A 332 -16.45 9.42 2.00
C ALA A 332 -17.18 8.61 0.92
N TYR A 333 -16.45 8.13 -0.09
CA TYR A 333 -17.06 7.45 -1.22
C TYR A 333 -17.84 6.21 -0.81
N ASP A 334 -18.99 5.97 -1.49
CA ASP A 334 -19.90 4.87 -1.22
C ASP A 334 -20.32 4.77 0.26
N ASN A 335 -20.69 5.92 0.82
CA ASN A 335 -21.16 6.07 2.20
C ASN A 335 -20.10 5.60 3.23
N TYR A 336 -18.89 6.13 3.12
CA TYR A 336 -17.75 5.84 4.02
C TYR A 336 -17.33 4.36 4.06
N ARG A 337 -17.52 3.61 2.98
CA ARG A 337 -17.23 2.17 2.96
C ARG A 337 -15.79 1.82 3.31
N ALA A 338 -14.81 2.65 2.93
CA ALA A 338 -13.41 2.46 3.31
C ALA A 338 -13.20 2.66 4.83
N VAL A 339 -13.89 3.61 5.44
CA VAL A 339 -13.88 3.83 6.89
C VAL A 339 -14.52 2.64 7.61
N ALA A 340 -15.68 2.19 7.13
CA ALA A 340 -16.35 1.01 7.68
C ALA A 340 -15.47 -0.25 7.65
N MET A 341 -14.62 -0.40 6.61
CA MET A 341 -13.62 -1.48 6.57
C MET A 341 -12.57 -1.35 7.67
N ALA A 342 -12.05 -0.14 7.90
CA ALA A 342 -11.09 0.11 8.96
C ALA A 342 -11.73 -0.18 10.34
N GLU A 343 -12.95 0.25 10.58
CA GLU A 343 -13.70 -0.03 11.82
C GLU A 343 -13.88 -1.53 12.04
N TYR A 344 -14.31 -2.27 11.03
CA TYR A 344 -14.47 -3.73 11.11
C TYR A 344 -13.18 -4.45 11.49
N VAL A 345 -12.11 -4.17 10.75
CA VAL A 345 -10.80 -4.83 10.98
C VAL A 345 -10.20 -4.38 12.31
N GLY A 346 -10.34 -3.09 12.65
CA GLY A 346 -9.89 -2.53 13.93
C GLY A 346 -10.58 -3.20 15.10
N LYS A 347 -11.90 -3.20 15.10
CA LYS A 347 -12.73 -3.78 16.16
C LYS A 347 -12.43 -5.27 16.39
N TYR A 348 -12.29 -6.04 15.31
CA TYR A 348 -11.94 -7.47 15.43
C TYR A 348 -10.55 -7.72 16.01
N ASN A 349 -9.60 -6.81 15.80
CA ASN A 349 -8.23 -6.94 16.28
C ASN A 349 -7.96 -6.25 17.62
N LEU A 350 -8.98 -5.67 18.28
CA LEU A 350 -8.81 -5.05 19.60
C LEU A 350 -8.47 -6.08 20.67
N ILE A 351 -7.46 -5.76 21.47
CA ILE A 351 -6.99 -6.60 22.58
C ILE A 351 -7.27 -5.92 23.91
N LYS A 352 -7.44 -6.73 24.97
CA LYS A 352 -7.48 -6.24 26.34
C LYS A 352 -6.10 -5.74 26.75
N ASP A 353 -6.03 -4.64 27.50
CA ASP A 353 -4.75 -3.99 27.89
C ASP A 353 -3.73 -4.93 28.50
N GLU A 354 -4.18 -5.84 29.34
CA GLU A 354 -3.32 -6.81 30.02
C GLU A 354 -2.64 -7.80 29.06
N SER A 355 -3.22 -8.02 27.89
CA SER A 355 -2.72 -8.97 26.88
C SER A 355 -1.55 -8.39 26.08
N PHE A 356 -1.40 -7.07 26.06
CA PHE A 356 -0.43 -6.38 25.22
C PHE A 356 1.03 -6.82 25.40
N ASN A 357 1.40 -7.18 26.62
CA ASN A 357 2.76 -7.57 27.01
C ASN A 357 2.99 -9.10 27.07
N LYS A 358 2.01 -9.92 26.70
CA LYS A 358 2.09 -11.39 26.81
C LYS A 358 2.84 -12.10 25.68
N GLY A 359 3.31 -11.39 24.67
CA GLY A 359 3.99 -11.97 23.50
C GLY A 359 3.01 -12.50 22.45
N THR A 360 2.73 -13.81 22.43
CA THR A 360 1.73 -14.39 21.51
C THR A 360 0.33 -14.21 22.08
N LEU A 361 -0.55 -13.55 21.31
CA LEU A 361 -1.95 -13.34 21.66
C LEU A 361 -2.76 -14.63 21.39
N VAL A 362 -3.69 -14.92 22.28
CA VAL A 362 -4.65 -16.05 22.19
C VAL A 362 -6.09 -15.53 22.24
N GLY A 363 -7.08 -16.40 22.01
CA GLY A 363 -8.47 -16.00 21.90
C GLY A 363 -9.02 -15.14 23.05
N ASP A 364 -8.61 -15.43 24.28
CA ASP A 364 -9.04 -14.72 25.49
C ASP A 364 -8.40 -13.34 25.66
N ASP A 365 -7.38 -13.01 24.87
CA ASP A 365 -6.73 -11.70 24.89
C ASP A 365 -7.51 -10.65 24.08
N PHE A 366 -8.47 -11.06 23.25
CA PHE A 366 -9.26 -10.18 22.41
C PHE A 366 -10.57 -9.77 23.08
N ILE A 367 -11.05 -8.54 22.76
CA ILE A 367 -12.31 -8.02 23.31
C ILE A 367 -13.50 -8.80 22.74
N TYR A 368 -13.47 -9.12 21.46
CA TYR A 368 -14.55 -9.80 20.75
C TYR A 368 -14.25 -11.28 20.55
N ASP A 369 -15.26 -12.11 20.77
CA ASP A 369 -15.20 -13.53 20.42
C ASP A 369 -15.33 -13.70 18.91
N SER A 370 -14.42 -14.45 18.29
CA SER A 370 -14.42 -14.73 16.86
C SER A 370 -15.66 -15.48 16.37
N ASN A 371 -16.32 -16.25 17.24
CA ASN A 371 -17.54 -17.00 16.85
C ASN A 371 -18.80 -16.13 16.84
N SER A 372 -18.80 -15.02 17.59
CA SER A 372 -19.93 -14.09 17.71
C SER A 372 -19.73 -12.80 16.90
N PHE A 373 -18.50 -12.55 16.38
CA PHE A 373 -18.23 -11.36 15.58
C PHE A 373 -18.95 -11.44 14.22
N PRO A 374 -19.55 -10.34 13.74
CA PRO A 374 -20.30 -10.36 12.49
C PRO A 374 -19.45 -10.79 11.30
N TYR A 375 -19.84 -11.85 10.62
CA TYR A 375 -19.13 -12.36 9.45
C TYR A 375 -20.11 -13.05 8.48
N THR A 376 -19.99 -12.74 7.20
CA THR A 376 -20.69 -13.46 6.13
C THR A 376 -19.66 -14.24 5.32
N SER A 377 -19.92 -15.53 5.12
CA SER A 377 -19.05 -16.38 4.32
C SER A 377 -18.86 -15.81 2.92
N TYR A 378 -17.61 -15.70 2.50
CA TYR A 378 -17.23 -15.26 1.17
C TYR A 378 -16.78 -16.44 0.34
N SER A 379 -17.33 -16.57 -0.86
CA SER A 379 -16.98 -17.63 -1.79
C SER A 379 -16.83 -17.05 -3.18
N ASN A 380 -15.75 -17.40 -3.84
CA ASN A 380 -15.54 -17.14 -5.26
C ASN A 380 -15.00 -18.42 -5.94
N PRO A 381 -14.81 -18.44 -7.27
CA PRO A 381 -14.32 -19.62 -7.97
C PRO A 381 -12.99 -20.17 -7.48
N SER A 382 -12.17 -19.36 -6.83
CA SER A 382 -10.83 -19.71 -6.41
C SER A 382 -10.71 -20.12 -4.95
N TYR A 383 -11.63 -19.63 -4.06
CA TYR A 383 -11.58 -19.92 -2.63
C TYR A 383 -12.92 -19.70 -1.94
N THR A 384 -13.07 -20.28 -0.76
CA THR A 384 -14.22 -20.08 0.13
C THR A 384 -13.72 -19.80 1.54
N ASN A 385 -14.13 -18.65 2.08
CA ASN A 385 -13.89 -18.27 3.46
C ASN A 385 -15.15 -18.54 4.27
N ALA A 386 -15.19 -19.66 4.98
CA ALA A 386 -16.37 -20.07 5.76
C ALA A 386 -16.52 -19.32 7.08
N THR A 387 -15.42 -18.82 7.64
CA THR A 387 -15.36 -18.12 8.93
C THR A 387 -14.37 -16.98 8.89
N ILE A 388 -14.54 -16.02 9.79
CA ILE A 388 -13.48 -15.00 10.01
C ILE A 388 -12.22 -15.69 10.55
N SER A 389 -11.06 -15.35 10.02
CA SER A 389 -9.81 -15.96 10.42
C SER A 389 -9.27 -15.39 11.73
N THR A 390 -8.79 -16.27 12.61
CA THR A 390 -8.03 -15.88 13.80
C THR A 390 -6.52 -15.85 13.56
N GLU A 391 -6.07 -16.29 12.39
CA GLU A 391 -4.65 -16.31 12.07
C GLU A 391 -4.09 -14.87 12.04
N GLN A 392 -2.96 -14.67 12.72
CA GLN A 392 -2.29 -13.38 12.83
C GLN A 392 -3.16 -12.26 13.44
N ARG A 393 -4.20 -12.60 14.19
CA ARG A 393 -5.04 -11.63 14.89
C ARG A 393 -4.21 -10.78 15.86
N GLY A 394 -4.49 -9.48 15.93
CA GLY A 394 -3.71 -8.53 16.72
C GLY A 394 -2.41 -8.07 16.04
N THR A 395 -2.17 -8.38 14.77
CA THR A 395 -1.02 -7.86 14.02
C THR A 395 -1.05 -6.34 13.99
N LYS A 396 0.00 -5.73 14.52
CA LYS A 396 0.15 -4.27 14.56
C LYS A 396 0.63 -3.74 13.21
N ARG A 397 -0.08 -2.74 12.69
CA ARG A 397 0.33 -1.97 11.51
C ARG A 397 0.04 -0.49 11.73
N PRO A 398 0.89 0.43 11.24
CA PRO A 398 0.71 1.87 11.37
C PRO A 398 -0.30 2.36 10.31
N SER A 399 -1.57 2.14 10.52
CA SER A 399 -2.59 2.34 9.48
C SER A 399 -3.77 3.17 9.95
N TRP A 400 -4.05 3.12 11.24
CA TRP A 400 -5.28 3.63 11.83
C TRP A 400 -5.30 5.15 11.89
N GLU A 401 -4.13 5.77 11.99
CA GLU A 401 -3.99 7.22 12.16
C GLU A 401 -4.52 8.01 10.96
N LEU A 402 -4.45 7.46 9.76
CA LEU A 402 -5.00 8.10 8.56
C LEU A 402 -6.52 8.19 8.64
N PHE A 403 -7.18 7.08 8.99
CA PHE A 403 -8.62 7.05 9.20
C PHE A 403 -9.04 7.89 10.40
N TYR A 404 -8.34 7.76 11.53
CA TYR A 404 -8.58 8.56 12.72
C TYR A 404 -8.50 10.05 12.43
N GLY A 405 -7.48 10.50 11.69
CA GLY A 405 -7.32 11.89 11.34
C GLY A 405 -8.44 12.41 10.48
N TYR A 406 -8.81 11.67 9.46
CA TYR A 406 -9.92 12.02 8.60
C TYR A 406 -11.24 12.12 9.39
N CYS A 407 -11.60 11.10 10.16
CA CYS A 407 -12.81 11.09 10.96
C CYS A 407 -12.83 12.21 12.00
N LYS A 408 -11.70 12.51 12.63
CA LYS A 408 -11.57 13.59 13.61
C LYS A 408 -11.80 14.97 13.00
N GLU A 409 -11.31 15.25 11.82
CA GLU A 409 -11.53 16.51 11.11
C GLU A 409 -13.01 16.73 10.80
N LEU A 410 -13.73 15.68 10.49
CA LEU A 410 -15.17 15.73 10.20
C LEU A 410 -16.07 15.61 11.43
N SER A 411 -15.49 15.54 12.63
CA SER A 411 -16.24 15.28 13.88
C SER A 411 -17.08 13.98 13.84
N LEU A 412 -16.65 13.00 13.04
CA LEU A 412 -17.29 11.69 12.92
C LEU A 412 -16.87 10.72 14.04
N ILE A 413 -15.97 11.15 14.93
CA ILE A 413 -15.51 10.28 16.01
C ILE A 413 -16.46 10.42 17.20
N HIS A 414 -17.23 9.39 17.44
CA HIS A 414 -17.93 9.12 18.69
C HIS A 414 -17.13 8.15 19.58
N ILE A 415 -15.81 8.14 19.46
CA ILE A 415 -14.97 7.32 20.33
C ILE A 415 -15.01 7.99 21.70
N SER A 416 -15.72 7.37 22.64
CA SER A 416 -15.58 7.67 24.06
C SER A 416 -14.11 7.51 24.45
N GLU A 417 -13.56 8.56 25.06
CA GLU A 417 -12.20 8.59 25.62
C GLU A 417 -11.95 7.42 26.60
#